data_3fdfc9cfa13d8e925c5af5ce7ea2ee74
#
_entry.id   3fdfc9cfa13d8e925c5af5ce7ea2ee74
#
_cell.length_a   1.000
_cell.length_b   1.000
_cell.length_c   1.000
_cell.angle_alpha   90.00
_cell.angle_beta   90.00
_cell.angle_gamma   90.00
#
_symmetry.space_group_name_H-M   'P 1'
#
loop_
_entity.id
_entity.type
_entity.pdbx_description
1 polymer ?
#
loop_
_entity_poly.entity_id
_entity_poly.type
_entity_poly.pdbx_seq_one_letter_code
_entity_poly.pdbx_strand_id
1 'polypeptide(L)'
;MAKTQLRKITIEKFRALKNVDIDFGDYITVICGKNGTSKSSILGIAAQIFSFEKDYVTGASLRDLKQISGKGFKSRYKEHIRISKEFDVPGSLSASIILYEGYTDQVATANLELMTRTDDETKEILPRPVIRKNSTATGNTSRNFTHPVIFLSLKRLYPIADRDYRAIDFDYLKAHEQEFIALTNELLNRSSIKATGTHGTITSAVAHGDNYNHESVSAGEDNAGQIIMALLSFKKLKAEYADYKGGLLLIDEAD
;
A
#
# COMPACT_ATOMS: atom_id res chain seq x y z
N MET A 1 -4.88 -5.59 22.11
CA MET A 1 -5.27 -6.50 21.01
C MET A 1 -4.05 -6.81 20.16
N ALA A 2 -3.88 -8.07 19.80
CA ALA A 2 -2.80 -8.49 18.91
C ALA A 2 -2.95 -7.82 17.53
N LYS A 3 -1.85 -7.37 16.94
CA LYS A 3 -1.82 -6.72 15.62
C LYS A 3 -1.27 -7.69 14.60
N THR A 4 -1.78 -7.65 13.37
CA THR A 4 -1.15 -8.37 12.26
C THR A 4 0.16 -7.68 11.89
N GLN A 5 1.25 -8.45 11.79
CA GLN A 5 2.60 -7.93 11.60
C GLN A 5 3.40 -8.80 10.64
N LEU A 6 3.88 -8.21 9.55
CA LEU A 6 4.84 -8.87 8.67
C LEU A 6 6.18 -8.99 9.41
N ARG A 7 6.73 -10.20 9.49
CA ARG A 7 7.97 -10.51 10.22
C ARG A 7 9.16 -10.68 9.31
N LYS A 8 9.00 -11.49 8.28
CA LYS A 8 10.09 -11.84 7.36
C LYS A 8 9.56 -12.13 5.97
N ILE A 9 10.33 -11.73 4.96
CA ILE A 9 10.20 -12.20 3.58
C ILE A 9 11.55 -12.77 3.17
N THR A 10 11.57 -14.03 2.73
CA THR A 10 12.71 -14.67 2.08
C THR A 10 12.40 -14.78 0.60
N ILE A 11 13.17 -14.12 -0.25
CA ILE A 11 13.04 -14.18 -1.71
C ILE A 11 14.13 -15.13 -2.22
N GLU A 12 13.76 -16.34 -2.59
CA GLU A 12 14.66 -17.32 -3.18
C GLU A 12 15.09 -16.86 -4.57
N LYS A 13 14.12 -16.40 -5.37
CA LYS A 13 14.37 -15.84 -6.68
C LYS A 13 13.24 -14.91 -7.13
N PHE A 14 13.59 -13.78 -7.68
CA PHE A 14 12.75 -12.92 -8.49
C PHE A 14 13.60 -11.90 -9.23
N ARG A 15 13.72 -12.02 -10.53
CA ARG A 15 14.56 -11.15 -11.38
C ARG A 15 16.01 -11.11 -10.89
N ALA A 16 16.51 -9.93 -10.46
CA ALA A 16 17.87 -9.77 -9.92
C ALA A 16 17.99 -10.22 -8.44
N LEU A 17 16.86 -10.41 -7.74
CA LEU A 17 16.86 -10.86 -6.35
C LEU A 17 17.07 -12.38 -6.29
N LYS A 18 18.06 -12.81 -5.53
CA LYS A 18 18.38 -14.23 -5.29
C LYS A 18 18.82 -14.41 -3.84
N ASN A 19 18.14 -15.30 -3.13
CA ASN A 19 18.44 -15.64 -1.73
C ASN A 19 18.56 -14.39 -0.83
N VAL A 20 17.51 -13.54 -0.86
CA VAL A 20 17.45 -12.30 -0.09
C VAL A 20 16.50 -12.48 1.07
N ASP A 21 16.98 -12.30 2.27
CA ASP A 21 16.22 -12.26 3.51
C ASP A 21 15.97 -10.83 3.95
N ILE A 22 14.73 -10.52 4.31
CA ILE A 22 14.32 -9.22 4.78
C ILE A 22 13.50 -9.41 6.06
N ASP A 23 14.07 -8.97 7.17
CA ASP A 23 13.39 -8.94 8.45
C ASP A 23 12.71 -7.58 8.63
N PHE A 24 11.46 -7.61 9.11
CA PHE A 24 10.65 -6.41 9.32
C PHE A 24 10.64 -6.03 10.80
N GLY A 25 10.90 -4.76 11.08
CA GLY A 25 10.77 -4.19 12.41
C GLY A 25 9.31 -4.08 12.87
N ASP A 26 9.13 -3.86 14.16
CA ASP A 26 7.80 -3.81 14.77
C ASP A 26 6.94 -2.64 14.27
N TYR A 27 7.57 -1.54 13.86
CA TYR A 27 6.89 -0.31 13.42
C TYR A 27 7.39 0.21 12.09
N ILE A 28 8.71 0.30 11.91
CA ILE A 28 9.33 0.90 10.73
C ILE A 28 10.43 -0.02 10.22
N THR A 29 10.45 -0.25 8.92
CA THR A 29 11.53 -0.93 8.21
C THR A 29 11.97 -0.05 7.05
N VAL A 30 13.24 0.27 6.98
CA VAL A 30 13.84 1.06 5.89
C VAL A 30 14.66 0.13 5.01
N ILE A 31 14.34 0.08 3.72
CA ILE A 31 15.04 -0.71 2.72
C ILE A 31 15.90 0.22 1.89
N CYS A 32 17.21 0.22 2.16
CA CYS A 32 18.20 1.05 1.47
C CYS A 32 18.94 0.27 0.39
N GLY A 33 19.38 0.97 -0.63
CA GLY A 33 20.20 0.39 -1.71
C GLY A 33 20.32 1.34 -2.90
N LYS A 34 21.30 1.05 -3.77
CA LYS A 34 21.50 1.81 -5.01
C LYS A 34 20.27 1.72 -5.94
N ASN A 35 20.12 2.66 -6.87
CA ASN A 35 19.09 2.58 -7.90
C ASN A 35 19.29 1.31 -8.75
N GLY A 36 18.18 0.68 -9.14
CA GLY A 36 18.21 -0.58 -9.89
C GLY A 36 18.39 -1.85 -9.03
N THR A 37 18.46 -1.76 -7.70
CA THR A 37 18.61 -2.94 -6.80
C THR A 37 17.29 -3.63 -6.43
N SER A 38 16.21 -3.37 -7.18
CA SER A 38 14.91 -4.03 -6.99
C SER A 38 14.17 -3.69 -5.69
N LYS A 39 14.45 -2.53 -5.04
CA LYS A 39 13.74 -2.09 -3.82
C LYS A 39 12.23 -2.04 -4.01
N SER A 40 11.74 -1.43 -5.10
CA SER A 40 10.31 -1.36 -5.44
C SER A 40 9.70 -2.76 -5.66
N SER A 41 10.48 -3.73 -6.15
CA SER A 41 10.02 -5.12 -6.27
C SER A 41 9.79 -5.77 -4.92
N ILE A 42 10.64 -5.51 -3.94
CA ILE A 42 10.48 -5.99 -2.56
C ILE A 42 9.21 -5.40 -1.95
N LEU A 43 8.99 -4.09 -2.08
CA LEU A 43 7.77 -3.43 -1.60
C LEU A 43 6.53 -3.99 -2.28
N GLY A 44 6.58 -4.24 -3.59
CA GLY A 44 5.48 -4.85 -4.34
C GLY A 44 5.17 -6.29 -3.89
N ILE A 45 6.19 -7.08 -3.55
CA ILE A 45 6.03 -8.42 -2.96
C ILE A 45 5.34 -8.30 -1.60
N ALA A 46 5.81 -7.39 -0.73
CA ALA A 46 5.21 -7.15 0.58
C ALA A 46 3.73 -6.72 0.47
N ALA A 47 3.41 -5.83 -0.47
CA ALA A 47 2.04 -5.36 -0.70
C ALA A 47 1.09 -6.48 -1.16
N GLN A 48 1.59 -7.43 -1.95
CA GLN A 48 0.78 -8.50 -2.53
C GLN A 48 0.30 -9.54 -1.51
N ILE A 49 0.94 -9.62 -0.35
CA ILE A 49 0.59 -10.59 0.70
C ILE A 49 -0.82 -10.36 1.22
N PHE A 50 -1.26 -9.12 1.24
CA PHE A 50 -2.44 -8.67 1.95
C PHE A 50 -3.59 -8.26 1.03
N SER A 51 -4.82 -8.41 1.53
CA SER A 51 -6.04 -7.92 0.90
C SER A 51 -7.06 -7.58 1.97
N PHE A 52 -7.74 -6.44 1.85
CA PHE A 52 -8.77 -6.00 2.78
C PHE A 52 -10.12 -5.91 2.06
N GLU A 53 -10.61 -7.05 1.56
CA GLU A 53 -11.86 -7.13 0.80
C GLU A 53 -12.97 -7.89 1.53
N LYS A 54 -12.59 -8.72 2.49
CA LYS A 54 -13.52 -9.54 3.28
C LYS A 54 -13.11 -9.54 4.73
N ASP A 55 -14.10 -9.43 5.60
CA ASP A 55 -13.95 -9.60 7.03
C ASP A 55 -13.43 -11.01 7.35
N TYR A 56 -12.47 -11.09 8.27
CA TYR A 56 -11.84 -12.36 8.61
C TYR A 56 -12.80 -13.32 9.31
N VAL A 57 -13.64 -12.80 10.21
CA VAL A 57 -14.52 -13.61 11.06
C VAL A 57 -15.83 -13.94 10.34
N THR A 58 -16.47 -12.91 9.79
CA THR A 58 -17.81 -13.02 9.20
C THR A 58 -17.82 -13.31 7.71
N GLY A 59 -16.69 -13.07 7.00
CA GLY A 59 -16.62 -13.15 5.56
C GLY A 59 -17.37 -12.03 4.82
N ALA A 60 -17.94 -11.07 5.54
CA ALA A 60 -18.66 -9.93 4.96
C ALA A 60 -17.75 -9.07 4.08
N SER A 61 -18.34 -8.35 3.13
CA SER A 61 -17.58 -7.43 2.26
C SER A 61 -17.09 -6.23 3.04
N LEU A 62 -15.80 -5.92 2.93
CA LEU A 62 -15.16 -4.70 3.46
C LEU A 62 -14.88 -3.67 2.36
N ARG A 63 -15.43 -3.86 1.15
CA ARG A 63 -15.14 -3.01 0.00
C ARG A 63 -15.68 -1.59 0.12
N ASP A 64 -16.64 -1.37 1.01
CA ASP A 64 -17.22 -0.06 1.27
C ASP A 64 -16.35 0.80 2.20
N LEU A 65 -15.46 0.16 2.95
CA LEU A 65 -14.44 0.84 3.74
C LEU A 65 -13.36 1.39 2.81
N LYS A 66 -13.29 2.71 2.69
CA LYS A 66 -12.39 3.40 1.76
C LYS A 66 -11.40 4.32 2.47
N GLN A 67 -10.24 4.47 1.84
CA GLN A 67 -9.30 5.54 2.17
C GLN A 67 -9.98 6.91 1.96
N ILE A 68 -9.43 7.97 2.52
CA ILE A 68 -9.86 9.35 2.27
C ILE A 68 -9.83 9.66 0.77
N SER A 69 -8.87 9.12 0.04
CA SER A 69 -8.76 9.23 -1.42
C SER A 69 -9.86 8.50 -2.22
N GLY A 70 -10.77 7.79 -1.55
CA GLY A 70 -11.79 6.94 -2.19
C GLY A 70 -11.29 5.57 -2.67
N LYS A 71 -9.99 5.29 -2.59
CA LYS A 71 -9.41 3.99 -2.95
C LYS A 71 -9.71 2.94 -1.88
N GLY A 72 -9.70 1.65 -2.25
CA GLY A 72 -9.75 0.55 -1.29
C GLY A 72 -8.40 0.35 -0.58
N PHE A 73 -8.42 -0.34 0.55
CA PHE A 73 -7.21 -0.74 1.28
C PHE A 73 -6.60 -2.02 0.69
N LYS A 74 -6.31 -1.98 -0.58
CA LYS A 74 -5.76 -3.10 -1.35
C LYS A 74 -4.74 -2.59 -2.34
N SER A 75 -3.66 -3.33 -2.44
CA SER A 75 -2.63 -3.10 -3.43
C SER A 75 -2.69 -4.20 -4.50
N ARG A 76 -2.47 -3.82 -5.74
CA ARG A 76 -2.42 -4.76 -6.86
C ARG A 76 -1.01 -4.88 -7.38
N TYR A 77 -0.53 -6.09 -7.56
CA TYR A 77 0.82 -6.38 -8.05
C TYR A 77 1.20 -5.57 -9.30
N LYS A 78 0.30 -5.52 -10.29
CA LYS A 78 0.51 -4.77 -11.53
C LYS A 78 0.62 -3.25 -11.35
N GLU A 79 0.24 -2.73 -10.20
CA GLU A 79 0.36 -1.30 -9.87
C GLU A 79 1.77 -0.94 -9.39
N HIS A 80 2.53 -1.94 -8.92
CA HIS A 80 3.86 -1.78 -8.34
C HIS A 80 4.96 -2.35 -9.20
N ILE A 81 4.69 -3.49 -9.86
CA ILE A 81 5.67 -4.21 -10.66
C ILE A 81 5.11 -4.38 -12.06
N ARG A 82 5.79 -3.80 -13.05
CA ARG A 82 5.47 -4.07 -14.46
C ARG A 82 5.87 -5.49 -14.78
N ILE A 83 4.89 -6.35 -15.04
CA ILE A 83 5.11 -7.76 -15.39
C ILE A 83 5.51 -7.88 -16.86
N SER A 84 6.57 -8.61 -17.13
CA SER A 84 6.94 -9.04 -18.47
C SER A 84 6.25 -10.37 -18.81
N LYS A 85 5.52 -10.42 -19.94
CA LYS A 85 4.90 -11.67 -20.40
C LYS A 85 5.94 -12.73 -20.79
N GLU A 86 7.14 -12.31 -21.17
CA GLU A 86 8.23 -13.15 -21.63
C GLU A 86 9.09 -13.70 -20.48
N PHE A 87 9.42 -12.85 -19.51
CA PHE A 87 10.40 -13.19 -18.47
C PHE A 87 9.78 -13.52 -17.10
N ASP A 88 8.62 -12.93 -16.78
CA ASP A 88 7.94 -13.19 -15.50
C ASP A 88 6.96 -14.37 -15.67
N VAL A 89 7.48 -15.54 -16.02
CA VAL A 89 6.72 -16.77 -16.25
C VAL A 89 6.50 -17.55 -14.94
N PRO A 90 5.63 -18.56 -14.90
CA PRO A 90 5.49 -19.45 -13.76
C PRO A 90 6.83 -19.99 -13.28
N GLY A 91 7.04 -19.94 -11.97
CA GLY A 91 8.29 -20.34 -11.35
C GLY A 91 9.43 -19.31 -11.41
N SER A 92 9.26 -18.12 -12.02
CA SER A 92 10.26 -17.04 -11.98
C SER A 92 10.24 -16.23 -10.68
N LEU A 93 9.20 -16.36 -9.86
CA LEU A 93 9.10 -15.84 -8.52
C LEU A 93 8.92 -16.99 -7.53
N SER A 94 9.77 -17.06 -6.53
CA SER A 94 9.61 -17.91 -5.35
C SER A 94 10.01 -17.09 -4.13
N ALA A 95 9.07 -16.93 -3.21
CA ALA A 95 9.31 -16.24 -1.95
C ALA A 95 8.50 -16.90 -0.82
N SER A 96 9.09 -16.96 0.37
CA SER A 96 8.41 -17.38 1.59
C SER A 96 8.20 -16.19 2.53
N ILE A 97 7.12 -16.23 3.29
CA ILE A 97 6.64 -15.13 4.10
C ILE A 97 6.32 -15.66 5.48
N ILE A 98 6.79 -14.95 6.50
CA ILE A 98 6.45 -15.20 7.90
C ILE A 98 5.76 -13.95 8.44
N LEU A 99 4.59 -14.10 9.01
CA LEU A 99 3.84 -13.02 9.65
C LEU A 99 3.15 -13.50 10.92
N TYR A 100 2.89 -12.56 11.81
CA TYR A 100 1.99 -12.77 12.93
C TYR A 100 0.58 -12.32 12.51
N GLU A 101 -0.39 -13.23 12.57
CA GLU A 101 -1.77 -12.93 12.15
C GLU A 101 -2.61 -12.56 13.38
N GLY A 102 -2.92 -11.28 13.53
CA GLY A 102 -3.63 -10.75 14.70
C GLY A 102 -5.07 -11.25 14.87
N TYR A 103 -5.65 -11.87 13.84
CA TYR A 103 -6.99 -12.48 13.92
C TYR A 103 -6.96 -13.88 14.54
N THR A 104 -5.91 -14.64 14.33
CA THR A 104 -5.72 -15.99 14.87
C THR A 104 -4.83 -16.04 16.10
N ASP A 105 -4.14 -14.94 16.40
CA ASP A 105 -3.12 -14.84 17.46
C ASP A 105 -1.98 -15.85 17.27
N GLN A 106 -1.57 -16.10 16.02
CA GLN A 106 -0.58 -17.11 15.66
C GLN A 106 0.41 -16.61 14.61
N VAL A 107 1.56 -17.26 14.57
CA VAL A 107 2.50 -17.10 13.46
C VAL A 107 2.00 -17.91 12.27
N ALA A 108 1.87 -17.25 11.13
CA ALA A 108 1.50 -17.86 9.87
C ALA A 108 2.65 -17.78 8.87
N THR A 109 2.74 -18.79 8.01
CA THR A 109 3.68 -18.81 6.89
C THR A 109 2.91 -18.94 5.58
N ALA A 110 3.46 -18.40 4.50
CA ALA A 110 2.90 -18.54 3.17
C ALA A 110 4.00 -18.50 2.12
N ASN A 111 3.71 -19.06 0.94
CA ASN A 111 4.56 -18.95 -0.23
C ASN A 111 3.91 -18.02 -1.25
N LEU A 112 4.74 -17.24 -1.93
CA LEU A 112 4.35 -16.39 -3.04
C LEU A 112 5.04 -16.91 -4.32
N GLU A 113 4.23 -17.19 -5.31
CA GLU A 113 4.67 -17.74 -6.60
C GLU A 113 3.99 -16.99 -7.75
N LEU A 114 4.60 -17.01 -8.95
CA LEU A 114 3.92 -16.62 -10.18
C LEU A 114 3.27 -17.84 -10.83
N MET A 115 1.98 -17.68 -11.13
CA MET A 115 1.16 -18.63 -11.87
C MET A 115 0.57 -17.95 -13.10
N THR A 116 0.06 -18.69 -14.05
CA THR A 116 -0.71 -18.13 -15.15
C THR A 116 -2.20 -18.07 -14.82
N ARG A 117 -2.85 -17.04 -15.35
CA ARG A 117 -4.31 -16.92 -15.37
C ARG A 117 -4.74 -16.44 -16.74
N THR A 118 -5.81 -17.01 -17.26
CA THR A 118 -6.52 -16.45 -18.42
C THR A 118 -7.30 -15.22 -17.97
N ASP A 119 -7.09 -14.11 -18.63
CA ASP A 119 -7.88 -12.90 -18.46
C ASP A 119 -9.28 -13.12 -19.05
N ASP A 120 -10.32 -12.77 -18.28
CA ASP A 120 -11.69 -13.08 -18.66
C ASP A 120 -12.18 -12.24 -19.85
N GLU A 121 -11.62 -11.04 -20.04
CA GLU A 121 -12.00 -10.10 -21.10
C GLU A 121 -11.17 -10.32 -22.37
N THR A 122 -9.84 -10.30 -22.22
CA THR A 122 -8.92 -10.36 -23.38
C THR A 122 -8.60 -11.78 -23.81
N LYS A 123 -8.94 -12.80 -22.98
CA LYS A 123 -8.56 -14.22 -23.16
C LYS A 123 -7.05 -14.47 -23.21
N GLU A 124 -6.26 -13.47 -22.88
CA GLU A 124 -4.81 -13.62 -22.78
C GLU A 124 -4.40 -14.40 -21.53
N ILE A 125 -3.34 -15.18 -21.66
CA ILE A 125 -2.72 -15.86 -20.52
C ILE A 125 -1.70 -14.89 -19.91
N LEU A 126 -1.97 -14.44 -18.69
CA LEU A 126 -1.16 -13.45 -17.99
C LEU A 126 -0.54 -14.04 -16.72
N PRO A 127 0.72 -13.68 -16.40
CA PRO A 127 1.32 -14.03 -15.11
C PRO A 127 0.57 -13.34 -13.96
N ARG A 128 0.34 -14.08 -12.90
CA ARG A 128 -0.33 -13.60 -11.70
C ARG A 128 0.39 -14.10 -10.45
N PRO A 129 0.72 -13.24 -9.47
CA PRO A 129 1.20 -13.69 -8.17
C PRO A 129 0.07 -14.37 -7.37
N VAL A 130 0.41 -15.46 -6.74
CA VAL A 130 -0.50 -16.31 -5.95
C VAL A 130 0.11 -16.53 -4.58
N ILE A 131 -0.66 -16.26 -3.54
CA ILE A 131 -0.29 -16.56 -2.16
C ILE A 131 -0.84 -17.94 -1.79
N ARG A 132 0.02 -18.79 -1.28
CA ARG A 132 -0.35 -20.09 -0.72
C ARG A 132 -0.04 -20.10 0.77
N LYS A 133 -1.06 -19.99 1.58
CA LYS A 133 -0.96 -20.21 3.03
C LYS A 133 -0.64 -21.69 3.25
N ASN A 134 0.16 -22.02 4.27
CA ASN A 134 0.58 -23.36 4.68
C ASN A 134 -0.34 -24.44 4.16
N SER A 135 0.10 -25.15 3.15
CA SER A 135 -0.80 -25.96 2.37
C SER A 135 -0.83 -27.41 2.80
N THR A 136 -1.72 -27.72 3.71
CA THR A 136 -2.46 -28.97 3.62
C THR A 136 -3.77 -28.82 2.80
N ALA A 137 -4.08 -27.60 2.33
CA ALA A 137 -5.29 -27.33 1.56
C ALA A 137 -5.05 -27.64 0.08
N THR A 138 -5.54 -28.77 -0.35
CA THR A 138 -5.77 -29.14 -1.75
C THR A 138 -6.73 -28.14 -2.41
N GLY A 139 -6.22 -27.15 -3.10
CA GLY A 139 -7.04 -26.19 -3.84
C GLY A 139 -6.22 -25.07 -4.46
N ASN A 140 -6.51 -24.78 -5.73
CA ASN A 140 -5.81 -23.77 -6.55
C ASN A 140 -6.15 -22.31 -6.21
N THR A 141 -6.72 -22.01 -5.04
CA THR A 141 -7.17 -20.66 -4.69
C THR A 141 -6.08 -19.89 -3.97
N SER A 142 -5.72 -18.74 -4.54
CA SER A 142 -4.90 -17.73 -3.86
C SER A 142 -5.67 -17.15 -2.68
N ARG A 143 -5.07 -17.13 -1.51
CA ARG A 143 -5.68 -16.57 -0.29
C ARG A 143 -4.73 -15.58 0.36
N ASN A 144 -4.89 -14.31 0.04
CA ASN A 144 -4.21 -13.23 0.75
C ASN A 144 -4.63 -13.19 2.23
N PHE A 145 -3.75 -12.66 3.07
CA PHE A 145 -4.11 -12.38 4.46
C PHE A 145 -5.00 -11.15 4.54
N THR A 146 -5.99 -11.16 5.43
CA THR A 146 -6.86 -10.00 5.66
C THR A 146 -6.08 -8.94 6.42
N HIS A 147 -5.67 -7.87 5.74
CA HIS A 147 -4.97 -6.74 6.34
C HIS A 147 -5.02 -5.53 5.40
N PRO A 148 -5.31 -4.33 5.91
CA PRO A 148 -5.35 -3.14 5.07
C PRO A 148 -3.94 -2.72 4.65
N VAL A 149 -3.77 -2.41 3.37
CA VAL A 149 -2.52 -1.95 2.77
C VAL A 149 -2.75 -0.66 2.01
N ILE A 150 -1.87 0.31 2.21
CA ILE A 150 -1.73 1.49 1.37
C ILE A 150 -0.32 1.47 0.77
N PHE A 151 -0.24 1.55 -0.55
CA PHE A 151 1.02 1.65 -1.27
C PHE A 151 1.12 3.02 -1.94
N LEU A 152 2.12 3.78 -1.54
CA LEU A 152 2.49 5.05 -2.12
C LEU A 152 3.64 4.84 -3.10
N SER A 153 3.32 4.78 -4.40
CA SER A 153 4.30 4.57 -5.47
C SER A 153 5.01 5.87 -5.86
N LEU A 154 6.05 5.76 -6.68
CA LEU A 154 6.76 6.89 -7.30
C LEU A 154 5.85 7.88 -8.03
N LYS A 155 4.64 7.47 -8.44
CA LYS A 155 3.67 8.39 -9.06
C LYS A 155 3.31 9.58 -8.18
N ARG A 156 3.45 9.46 -6.85
CA ARG A 156 3.19 10.57 -5.93
C ARG A 156 4.16 11.74 -6.11
N LEU A 157 5.37 11.47 -6.62
CA LEU A 157 6.41 12.48 -6.87
C LEU A 157 6.22 13.20 -8.22
N TYR A 158 5.19 12.84 -8.98
CA TYR A 158 4.90 13.49 -10.25
C TYR A 158 4.59 14.98 -10.02
N PRO A 159 5.30 15.91 -10.69
CA PRO A 159 5.18 17.34 -10.43
C PRO A 159 3.74 17.83 -10.53
N ILE A 160 3.33 18.71 -9.60
CA ILE A 160 1.97 19.28 -9.58
C ILE A 160 1.69 20.04 -10.89
N ALA A 161 2.69 20.77 -11.41
CA ALA A 161 2.57 21.53 -12.64
C ALA A 161 2.19 20.68 -13.87
N ASP A 162 2.49 19.39 -13.85
CA ASP A 162 2.24 18.47 -14.96
C ASP A 162 0.99 17.59 -14.75
N ARG A 163 0.18 17.90 -13.73
CA ARG A 163 -1.04 17.12 -13.41
C ARG A 163 -2.29 17.88 -13.78
N ASP A 164 -3.23 17.18 -14.37
CA ASP A 164 -4.62 17.61 -14.36
C ASP A 164 -5.23 17.32 -12.99
N TYR A 165 -5.70 18.35 -12.29
CA TYR A 165 -6.39 18.21 -11.02
C TYR A 165 -7.42 19.32 -10.81
N ARG A 166 -8.33 19.06 -9.88
CA ARG A 166 -9.29 20.04 -9.37
C ARG A 166 -9.33 19.96 -7.85
N ALA A 167 -9.63 21.06 -7.21
CA ALA A 167 -9.94 21.06 -5.79
C ALA A 167 -11.20 20.24 -5.53
N ILE A 168 -11.20 19.51 -4.42
CA ILE A 168 -12.32 18.67 -3.99
C ILE A 168 -12.42 18.67 -2.47
N ASP A 169 -13.65 18.65 -1.96
CA ASP A 169 -13.91 18.44 -0.56
C ASP A 169 -13.95 16.95 -0.27
N PHE A 170 -13.12 16.52 0.66
CA PHE A 170 -13.21 15.21 1.29
C PHE A 170 -13.84 15.40 2.67
N ASP A 171 -15.00 14.84 2.92
CA ASP A 171 -15.75 15.01 4.18
C ASP A 171 -14.89 14.70 5.41
N TYR A 172 -14.12 13.62 5.35
CA TYR A 172 -13.24 13.25 6.45
C TYR A 172 -12.12 14.25 6.66
N LEU A 173 -11.49 14.74 5.59
CA LEU A 173 -10.43 15.75 5.69
C LEU A 173 -10.99 17.06 6.26
N LYS A 174 -12.16 17.48 5.82
CA LYS A 174 -12.82 18.69 6.33
C LYS A 174 -13.13 18.59 7.82
N ALA A 175 -13.61 17.42 8.26
CA ALA A 175 -13.86 17.18 9.69
C ALA A 175 -12.58 17.09 10.55
N HIS A 176 -11.42 16.79 9.96
CA HIS A 176 -10.15 16.60 10.63
C HIS A 176 -9.06 17.55 10.09
N GLU A 177 -9.46 18.71 9.56
CA GLU A 177 -8.56 19.64 8.89
C GLU A 177 -7.42 20.10 9.81
N GLN A 178 -7.74 20.45 11.05
CA GLN A 178 -6.74 20.91 12.02
C GLN A 178 -5.70 19.84 12.33
N GLU A 179 -6.09 18.58 12.39
CA GLU A 179 -5.17 17.48 12.60
C GLU A 179 -4.26 17.29 11.38
N PHE A 180 -4.81 17.35 10.16
CA PHE A 180 -4.02 17.27 8.93
C PHE A 180 -2.99 18.40 8.87
N ILE A 181 -3.40 19.62 9.16
CA ILE A 181 -2.53 20.80 9.19
C ILE A 181 -1.43 20.63 10.25
N ALA A 182 -1.79 20.21 11.47
CA ALA A 182 -0.83 20.02 12.55
C ALA A 182 0.25 19.01 12.19
N LEU A 183 -0.13 17.85 11.65
CA LEU A 183 0.80 16.82 11.19
C LEU A 183 1.69 17.31 10.04
N THR A 184 1.13 18.08 9.10
CA THR A 184 1.90 18.66 8.00
C THR A 184 2.92 19.67 8.51
N ASN A 185 2.50 20.54 9.42
CA ASN A 185 3.37 21.56 10.01
C ASN A 185 4.50 20.93 10.82
N GLU A 186 4.22 19.88 11.57
CA GLU A 186 5.22 19.10 12.30
C GLU A 186 6.23 18.45 11.35
N LEU A 187 5.74 17.76 10.30
CA LEU A 187 6.59 17.03 9.38
C LEU A 187 7.48 17.95 8.53
N LEU A 188 6.96 19.10 8.10
CA LEU A 188 7.66 20.02 7.18
C LEU A 188 8.26 21.24 7.89
N ASN A 189 8.09 21.38 9.20
CA ASN A 189 8.46 22.58 9.96
C ASN A 189 7.88 23.86 9.32
N ARG A 190 6.56 23.88 9.09
CA ARG A 190 5.81 24.96 8.43
C ARG A 190 4.74 25.53 9.36
N SER A 191 4.06 26.57 8.87
CA SER A 191 2.96 27.27 9.58
C SER A 191 1.74 27.39 8.66
N SER A 192 1.35 26.29 8.04
CA SER A 192 0.14 26.22 7.22
C SER A 192 -1.11 26.35 8.10
N ILE A 193 -2.19 26.92 7.57
CA ILE A 193 -3.43 27.22 8.32
C ILE A 193 -4.69 26.70 7.64
N LYS A 194 -4.59 26.24 6.40
CA LYS A 194 -5.69 25.66 5.59
C LYS A 194 -5.24 24.37 4.95
N ALA A 195 -6.20 23.51 4.63
CA ALA A 195 -5.96 22.31 3.83
C ALA A 195 -6.94 22.22 2.68
N THR A 196 -6.45 21.83 1.50
CA THR A 196 -7.27 21.62 0.31
C THR A 196 -7.03 20.23 -0.25
N GLY A 197 -8.11 19.48 -0.47
CA GLY A 197 -8.07 18.23 -1.20
C GLY A 197 -7.99 18.47 -2.70
N THR A 198 -7.28 17.61 -3.40
CA THR A 198 -7.16 17.64 -4.87
C THR A 198 -7.45 16.27 -5.47
N HIS A 199 -8.11 16.25 -6.62
CA HIS A 199 -8.45 15.03 -7.34
C HIS A 199 -8.19 15.20 -8.84
N GLY A 200 -7.57 14.21 -9.44
CA GLY A 200 -7.23 14.18 -10.85
C GLY A 200 -6.32 13.00 -11.15
N THR A 201 -5.22 13.24 -11.83
CA THR A 201 -4.18 12.22 -12.10
C THR A 201 -3.72 11.53 -10.81
N ILE A 202 -3.60 12.31 -9.73
CA ILE A 202 -3.33 11.85 -8.36
C ILE A 202 -4.36 12.50 -7.44
N THR A 203 -4.84 11.72 -6.47
CA THR A 203 -5.68 12.22 -5.39
C THR A 203 -4.80 12.52 -4.19
N SER A 204 -4.83 13.76 -3.72
CA SER A 204 -3.97 14.27 -2.65
C SER A 204 -4.70 15.27 -1.76
N ALA A 205 -4.04 15.72 -0.72
CA ALA A 205 -4.42 16.90 0.04
C ALA A 205 -3.15 17.66 0.42
N VAL A 206 -3.22 18.97 0.42
CA VAL A 206 -2.09 19.84 0.74
C VAL A 206 -2.48 20.86 1.78
N ALA A 207 -1.57 21.14 2.72
CA ALA A 207 -1.71 22.24 3.65
C ALA A 207 -1.00 23.48 3.07
N HIS A 208 -1.61 24.65 3.24
CA HIS A 208 -1.10 25.90 2.71
C HIS A 208 -1.39 27.09 3.64
N GLY A 209 -0.73 28.22 3.38
CA GLY A 209 -0.92 29.47 4.12
C GLY A 209 -2.00 30.37 3.53
N ASP A 210 -2.05 31.62 4.00
CA ASP A 210 -2.93 32.66 3.42
C ASP A 210 -2.33 33.32 2.18
N ASN A 211 -1.01 33.29 2.03
CA ASN A 211 -0.29 33.98 0.96
C ASN A 211 -0.10 33.11 -0.29
N TYR A 212 -0.48 31.85 -0.24
CA TYR A 212 -0.41 30.90 -1.34
C TYR A 212 -1.51 29.83 -1.17
N ASN A 213 -1.88 29.17 -2.25
CA ASN A 213 -2.92 28.15 -2.29
C ASN A 213 -2.36 26.79 -2.74
N HIS A 214 -3.23 25.80 -2.87
CA HIS A 214 -2.89 24.46 -3.31
C HIS A 214 -2.22 24.37 -4.70
N GLU A 215 -2.32 25.42 -5.54
CA GLU A 215 -1.70 25.48 -6.86
C GLU A 215 -0.21 25.86 -6.79
N SER A 216 0.21 26.47 -5.69
CA SER A 216 1.56 27.00 -5.48
C SER A 216 2.41 26.14 -4.55
N VAL A 217 1.90 24.98 -4.09
CA VAL A 217 2.66 24.08 -3.22
C VAL A 217 3.74 23.34 -4.00
N SER A 218 4.85 23.05 -3.34
CA SER A 218 5.92 22.24 -3.90
C SER A 218 5.57 20.77 -4.00
N ALA A 219 6.27 20.02 -4.84
CA ALA A 219 6.12 18.56 -4.92
C ALA A 219 6.38 17.86 -3.57
N GLY A 220 7.31 18.40 -2.76
CA GLY A 220 7.58 17.88 -1.42
C GLY A 220 6.40 18.07 -0.46
N GLU A 221 5.75 19.24 -0.48
CA GLU A 221 4.56 19.51 0.33
C GLU A 221 3.38 18.60 -0.08
N ASP A 222 3.16 18.41 -1.38
CA ASP A 222 2.15 17.47 -1.85
C ASP A 222 2.47 16.02 -1.48
N ASN A 223 3.74 15.61 -1.57
CA ASN A 223 4.18 14.28 -1.13
C ASN A 223 3.91 14.06 0.36
N ALA A 224 4.26 15.01 1.22
CA ALA A 224 3.95 14.97 2.65
C ALA A 224 2.43 14.86 2.90
N GLY A 225 1.64 15.65 2.17
CA GLY A 225 0.19 15.59 2.24
C GLY A 225 -0.38 14.21 1.89
N GLN A 226 0.16 13.54 0.89
CA GLN A 226 -0.25 12.19 0.52
C GLN A 226 0.09 11.15 1.61
N ILE A 227 1.26 11.27 2.25
CA ILE A 227 1.67 10.40 3.36
C ILE A 227 0.73 10.59 4.55
N ILE A 228 0.44 11.85 4.92
CA ILE A 228 -0.47 12.17 6.03
C ILE A 228 -1.89 11.70 5.72
N MET A 229 -2.38 11.89 4.50
CA MET A 229 -3.67 11.33 4.06
C MET A 229 -3.74 9.80 4.22
N ALA A 230 -2.65 9.09 3.92
CA ALA A 230 -2.59 7.65 4.10
C ALA A 230 -2.68 7.26 5.59
N LEU A 231 -1.95 7.95 6.47
CA LEU A 231 -2.00 7.75 7.92
C LEU A 231 -3.40 8.02 8.49
N LEU A 232 -4.01 9.14 8.10
CA LEU A 232 -5.39 9.49 8.49
C LEU A 232 -6.42 8.51 7.93
N SER A 233 -6.16 7.91 6.75
CA SER A 233 -7.02 6.85 6.21
C SER A 233 -7.02 5.59 7.09
N PHE A 234 -5.88 5.20 7.67
CA PHE A 234 -5.84 4.13 8.66
C PHE A 234 -6.53 4.52 9.98
N LYS A 235 -6.41 5.77 10.41
CA LYS A 235 -7.13 6.28 11.58
C LYS A 235 -8.65 6.23 11.37
N LYS A 236 -9.12 6.68 10.20
CA LYS A 236 -10.51 6.56 9.76
C LYS A 236 -10.97 5.10 9.81
N LEU A 237 -10.22 4.20 9.17
CA LEU A 237 -10.54 2.79 9.15
C LEU A 237 -10.64 2.17 10.55
N LYS A 238 -9.72 2.55 11.45
CA LYS A 238 -9.76 2.09 12.85
C LYS A 238 -11.03 2.53 13.59
N ALA A 239 -11.60 3.69 13.25
CA ALA A 239 -12.86 4.16 13.82
C ALA A 239 -14.08 3.46 13.22
N GLU A 240 -14.02 3.08 11.95
CA GLU A 240 -15.13 2.47 11.21
C GLU A 240 -15.18 0.93 11.30
N TYR A 241 -14.06 0.29 11.65
CA TYR A 241 -13.94 -1.18 11.70
C TYR A 241 -13.44 -1.67 13.06
N ALA A 242 -14.34 -2.26 13.84
CA ALA A 242 -14.08 -2.68 15.22
C ALA A 242 -12.95 -3.72 15.34
N ASP A 243 -12.84 -4.64 14.36
CA ASP A 243 -11.82 -5.69 14.34
C ASP A 243 -10.50 -5.26 13.67
N TYR A 244 -10.23 -3.96 13.63
CA TYR A 244 -9.01 -3.43 13.05
C TYR A 244 -7.75 -3.95 13.77
N LYS A 245 -6.90 -4.68 13.05
CA LYS A 245 -5.66 -5.31 13.56
C LYS A 245 -4.38 -4.63 13.07
N GLY A 246 -4.45 -3.35 12.72
CA GLY A 246 -3.34 -2.58 12.16
C GLY A 246 -3.44 -2.40 10.65
N GLY A 247 -2.45 -1.73 10.06
CA GLY A 247 -2.36 -1.50 8.62
C GLY A 247 -0.90 -1.41 8.17
N LEU A 248 -0.64 -1.73 6.91
CA LEU A 248 0.68 -1.65 6.29
C LEU A 248 0.74 -0.47 5.34
N LEU A 249 1.60 0.50 5.64
CA LEU A 249 1.96 1.61 4.75
C LEU A 249 3.29 1.31 4.07
N LEU A 250 3.29 1.27 2.76
CA LEU A 250 4.48 1.09 1.94
C LEU A 250 4.73 2.35 1.14
N ILE A 251 5.95 2.89 1.26
CA ILE A 251 6.37 4.13 0.58
C ILE A 251 7.59 3.81 -0.28
N ASP A 252 7.44 3.95 -1.59
CA ASP A 252 8.53 3.78 -2.54
C ASP A 252 9.22 5.14 -2.75
N GLU A 253 10.55 5.22 -2.53
CA GLU A 253 11.36 6.45 -2.52
C GLU A 253 10.83 7.45 -1.47
N ALA A 254 11.25 7.30 -0.22
CA ALA A 254 10.73 8.11 0.91
C ALA A 254 11.45 9.46 1.09
N ASP A 255 12.51 9.72 0.36
CA ASP A 255 13.37 10.91 0.34
C ASP A 255 12.82 12.07 -0.48
#